data_a6338f78a154436cb6155f55718c79a6
#
_entry.id   a6338f78a154436cb6155f55718c79a6
#
_cell.length_a   1.000
_cell.length_b   1.000
_cell.length_c   1.000
_cell.angle_alpha   90.00
_cell.angle_beta   90.00
_cell.angle_gamma   90.00
#
_symmetry.space_group_name_H-M   'P 1'
#
loop_
_entity.id
_entity.type
_entity.pdbx_description
1 polymer ?
#
loop_
_entity_poly.entity_id
_entity_poly.type
_entity_poly.pdbx_seq_one_letter_code
_entity_poly.pdbx_strand_id
1 'polypeptide(L)'
;MELEILQNIYNKKFHQALNRIEQNVPPIWMMRQAGRYHKHYQSLKQQYSFEELCRQPELACEVTLGPIEDFDFDAAILFSDILFPLDFLGMGLSFSPGPIFENNLSKEMLNSYNLDDFTNYIQFQDKSLELIRQNLSKDKSLIGFVGGPITPVSYTHLTLPTILLV
;
A
#
# COMPACT_ATOMS: atom_id res chain seq x y z
N MET A 1 12.36 26.04 14.15
CA MET A 1 12.22 24.69 14.77
C MET A 1 11.22 23.80 14.01
N GLU A 2 9.94 24.19 13.83
CA GLU A 2 9.00 23.40 13.01
C GLU A 2 9.38 23.29 11.53
N LEU A 3 9.82 24.37 10.91
CA LEU A 3 10.29 24.38 9.51
C LEU A 3 11.59 23.58 9.30
N GLU A 4 12.49 23.58 10.27
CA GLU A 4 13.72 22.75 10.24
C GLU A 4 13.40 21.25 10.44
N ILE A 5 12.41 20.92 11.27
CA ILE A 5 11.93 19.54 11.45
C ILE A 5 11.30 19.06 10.14
N LEU A 6 10.50 19.88 9.48
CA LEU A 6 9.91 19.55 8.18
C LEU A 6 10.97 19.35 7.10
N GLN A 7 12.05 20.17 7.08
CA GLN A 7 13.15 20.02 6.11
C GLN A 7 13.97 18.73 6.30
N ASN A 8 13.98 18.15 7.52
CA ASN A 8 14.71 16.90 7.80
C ASN A 8 13.87 15.62 7.62
N ILE A 9 12.55 15.74 7.41
CA ILE A 9 11.63 14.58 7.26
C ILE A 9 11.62 14.06 5.82
N TYR A 10 12.09 14.83 4.85
CA TYR A 10 11.93 14.54 3.45
C TYR A 10 13.19 13.98 2.79
N ASN A 11 13.05 12.89 2.04
CA ASN A 11 14.07 12.49 1.08
C ASN A 11 14.36 13.66 0.14
N LYS A 12 15.53 14.26 0.29
CA LYS A 12 15.92 15.44 -0.49
C LYS A 12 15.82 15.17 -1.99
N LYS A 13 16.24 13.99 -2.44
CA LYS A 13 16.27 13.59 -3.84
C LYS A 13 14.84 13.43 -4.41
N PHE A 14 13.94 12.70 -3.72
CA PHE A 14 12.56 12.53 -4.16
C PHE A 14 11.78 13.85 -4.12
N HIS A 15 11.92 14.65 -3.06
CA HIS A 15 11.30 15.98 -2.96
C HIS A 15 11.84 16.99 -3.98
N GLN A 16 13.12 16.95 -4.27
CA GLN A 16 13.70 17.79 -5.32
C GLN A 16 13.05 17.46 -6.66
N ALA A 17 12.88 16.16 -6.98
CA ALA A 17 12.20 15.75 -8.21
C ALA A 17 10.74 16.23 -8.26
N LEU A 18 9.98 16.10 -7.16
CA LEU A 18 8.61 16.60 -7.07
C LEU A 18 8.52 18.12 -7.27
N ASN A 19 9.50 18.85 -6.77
CA ASN A 19 9.62 20.30 -6.93
C ASN A 19 10.30 20.72 -8.25
N ARG A 20 10.56 19.77 -9.17
CA ARG A 20 11.22 20.02 -10.47
C ARG A 20 12.60 20.65 -10.35
N ILE A 21 13.30 20.38 -9.26
CA ILE A 21 14.70 20.78 -9.08
C ILE A 21 15.58 19.81 -9.86
N GLU A 22 16.47 20.34 -10.69
CA GLU A 22 17.38 19.55 -11.49
C GLU A 22 18.30 18.69 -10.61
N GLN A 23 18.49 17.44 -11.02
CA GLN A 23 19.33 16.46 -10.33
C GLN A 23 20.15 15.66 -11.33
N ASN A 24 21.40 15.35 -10.98
CA ASN A 24 22.28 14.52 -11.81
C ASN A 24 21.75 13.07 -11.94
N VAL A 25 21.10 12.55 -10.88
CA VAL A 25 20.54 11.20 -10.84
C VAL A 25 19.10 11.31 -10.33
N PRO A 26 18.10 10.92 -11.12
CA PRO A 26 16.71 10.95 -10.67
C PRO A 26 16.48 9.92 -9.54
N PRO A 27 15.49 10.15 -8.65
CA PRO A 27 15.09 9.15 -7.67
C PRO A 27 14.46 7.93 -8.37
N ILE A 28 14.74 6.76 -7.83
CA ILE A 28 14.27 5.48 -8.38
C ILE A 28 13.31 4.82 -7.39
N TRP A 29 12.17 4.43 -7.88
CA TRP A 29 11.21 3.55 -7.22
C TRP A 29 10.40 2.77 -8.26
N MET A 30 9.82 1.63 -7.86
CA MET A 30 9.01 0.82 -8.74
C MET A 30 7.62 0.60 -8.11
N MET A 31 6.55 0.76 -8.90
CA MET A 31 5.17 0.64 -8.41
C MET A 31 4.89 -0.72 -7.73
N ARG A 32 5.55 -1.78 -8.17
CA ARG A 32 5.43 -3.14 -7.61
C ARG A 32 6.78 -3.68 -7.19
N GLN A 33 7.53 -2.89 -6.42
CA GLN A 33 8.86 -3.28 -5.95
C GLN A 33 8.80 -4.49 -4.99
N ALA A 34 7.76 -4.62 -4.15
CA ALA A 34 7.43 -5.86 -3.48
C ALA A 34 6.54 -6.70 -4.40
N GLY A 35 7.07 -7.73 -5.02
CA GLY A 35 6.34 -8.49 -6.03
C GLY A 35 6.84 -9.91 -6.23
N ARG A 36 6.22 -10.62 -7.17
CA ARG A 36 6.48 -12.05 -7.44
C ARG A 36 7.92 -12.37 -7.85
N TYR A 37 8.67 -11.41 -8.35
CA TYR A 37 10.08 -11.58 -8.70
C TYR A 37 11.01 -11.55 -7.46
N HIS A 38 10.55 -10.96 -6.35
CA HIS A 38 11.35 -10.71 -5.16
C HIS A 38 11.37 -11.96 -4.28
N LYS A 39 12.55 -12.55 -4.10
CA LYS A 39 12.72 -13.84 -3.37
C LYS A 39 12.22 -13.77 -1.93
N HIS A 40 12.52 -12.68 -1.24
CA HIS A 40 12.07 -12.46 0.13
C HIS A 40 10.54 -12.46 0.21
N TYR A 41 9.85 -11.70 -0.65
CA TYR A 41 8.39 -11.72 -0.73
C TYR A 41 7.84 -13.12 -1.05
N GLN A 42 8.48 -13.87 -1.93
CA GLN A 42 8.06 -15.25 -2.25
C GLN A 42 8.16 -16.19 -1.03
N SER A 43 9.20 -16.04 -0.19
CA SER A 43 9.34 -16.83 1.03
C SER A 43 8.25 -16.53 2.05
N LEU A 44 7.87 -15.27 2.22
CA LEU A 44 6.76 -14.86 3.08
C LEU A 44 5.42 -15.40 2.55
N LYS A 45 5.20 -15.34 1.24
CA LYS A 45 3.99 -15.90 0.60
C LYS A 45 3.80 -17.41 0.76
N GLN A 46 4.85 -18.16 1.04
CA GLN A 46 4.73 -19.60 1.36
C GLN A 46 4.16 -19.84 2.76
N GLN A 47 4.27 -18.87 3.66
CA GLN A 47 3.89 -18.99 5.07
C GLN A 47 2.59 -18.24 5.37
N TYR A 48 2.34 -17.15 4.66
CA TYR A 48 1.24 -16.22 4.91
C TYR A 48 0.43 -15.96 3.63
N SER A 49 -0.88 -15.80 3.79
CA SER A 49 -1.75 -15.32 2.73
C SER A 49 -1.45 -13.86 2.38
N PHE A 50 -1.89 -13.41 1.21
CA PHE A 50 -1.76 -12.00 0.80
C PHE A 50 -2.46 -11.05 1.80
N GLU A 51 -3.60 -11.47 2.30
CA GLU A 51 -4.37 -10.70 3.25
C GLU A 51 -3.64 -10.57 4.60
N GLU A 52 -3.08 -11.66 5.12
CA GLU A 52 -2.26 -11.62 6.33
C GLU A 52 -1.05 -10.70 6.17
N LEU A 53 -0.37 -10.76 5.02
CA LEU A 53 0.76 -9.87 4.72
C LEU A 53 0.37 -8.38 4.68
N CYS A 54 -0.88 -8.06 4.33
CA CYS A 54 -1.38 -6.69 4.34
C CYS A 54 -1.90 -6.24 5.72
N ARG A 55 -2.55 -7.14 6.48
CA ARG A 55 -3.25 -6.80 7.71
C ARG A 55 -2.40 -6.88 8.98
N GLN A 56 -1.29 -7.62 8.93
CA GLN A 56 -0.35 -7.69 10.06
C GLN A 56 0.73 -6.61 9.88
N PRO A 57 0.80 -5.60 10.75
CA PRO A 57 1.69 -4.45 10.57
C PRO A 57 3.17 -4.83 10.44
N GLU A 58 3.62 -5.84 11.19
CA GLU A 58 4.98 -6.33 11.15
C GLU A 58 5.31 -6.97 9.80
N LEU A 59 4.40 -7.77 9.26
CA LEU A 59 4.56 -8.40 7.94
C LEU A 59 4.49 -7.38 6.81
N ALA A 60 3.55 -6.43 6.87
CA ALA A 60 3.45 -5.35 5.89
C ALA A 60 4.73 -4.48 5.88
N CYS A 61 5.30 -4.22 7.06
CA CYS A 61 6.55 -3.52 7.21
C CYS A 61 7.71 -4.32 6.58
N GLU A 62 7.83 -5.59 6.90
CA GLU A 62 8.87 -6.47 6.37
C GLU A 62 8.81 -6.57 4.83
N VAL A 63 7.63 -6.80 4.27
CA VAL A 63 7.42 -6.84 2.81
C VAL A 63 7.78 -5.50 2.16
N THR A 64 7.44 -4.38 2.80
CA THR A 64 7.71 -3.04 2.28
C THR A 64 9.21 -2.72 2.26
N LEU A 65 9.93 -3.11 3.31
CA LEU A 65 11.36 -2.79 3.46
C LEU A 65 12.28 -3.71 2.67
N GLY A 66 11.90 -4.96 2.44
CA GLY A 66 12.73 -5.92 1.71
C GLY A 66 13.30 -5.40 0.39
N PRO A 67 12.51 -4.83 -0.52
CA PRO A 67 13.04 -4.22 -1.76
C PRO A 67 13.97 -3.03 -1.53
N ILE A 68 13.81 -2.32 -0.42
CA ILE A 68 14.69 -1.18 -0.08
C ILE A 68 16.06 -1.71 0.33
N GLU A 69 16.09 -2.79 1.09
CA GLU A 69 17.33 -3.44 1.52
C GLU A 69 18.08 -4.07 0.35
N ASP A 70 17.36 -4.74 -0.55
CA ASP A 70 17.96 -5.47 -1.67
C ASP A 70 18.39 -4.57 -2.85
N PHE A 71 17.67 -3.48 -3.12
CA PHE A 71 17.86 -2.68 -4.34
C PHE A 71 18.17 -1.20 -4.08
N ASP A 72 18.19 -0.76 -2.83
CA ASP A 72 18.46 0.63 -2.43
C ASP A 72 17.57 1.67 -3.14
N PHE A 73 16.28 1.36 -3.37
CA PHE A 73 15.34 2.31 -3.94
C PHE A 73 15.21 3.58 -3.09
N ASP A 74 14.94 4.72 -3.74
CA ASP A 74 14.81 6.02 -3.09
C ASP A 74 13.47 6.21 -2.35
N ALA A 75 12.47 5.36 -2.64
CA ALA A 75 11.19 5.38 -1.94
C ALA A 75 10.66 3.97 -1.67
N ALA A 76 10.15 3.78 -0.45
CA ALA A 76 9.34 2.63 -0.08
C ALA A 76 7.87 2.89 -0.43
N ILE A 77 7.13 1.83 -0.77
CA ILE A 77 5.67 1.89 -1.00
C ILE A 77 5.03 0.96 0.01
N LEU A 78 4.07 1.47 0.79
CA LEU A 78 3.29 0.66 1.73
C LEU A 78 2.75 -0.59 1.03
N PHE A 79 3.02 -1.78 1.57
CA PHE A 79 2.43 -3.01 1.09
C PHE A 79 1.01 -3.14 1.63
N SER A 80 0.01 -2.93 0.76
CA SER A 80 -1.41 -2.93 1.08
C SER A 80 -2.25 -3.15 -0.17
N ASP A 81 -3.58 -3.10 -0.02
CA ASP A 81 -4.52 -3.16 -1.14
C ASP A 81 -5.54 -2.01 -1.07
N ILE A 82 -5.98 -1.53 -2.24
CA ILE A 82 -6.94 -0.44 -2.39
C ILE A 82 -8.38 -0.85 -2.12
N LEU A 83 -8.66 -2.15 -1.96
CA LEU A 83 -10.01 -2.71 -1.87
C LEU A 83 -10.49 -2.91 -0.43
N PHE A 84 -9.65 -2.73 0.58
CA PHE A 84 -10.07 -2.84 1.98
C PHE A 84 -11.25 -1.93 2.36
N PRO A 85 -11.42 -0.72 1.80
CA PRO A 85 -12.64 0.05 2.03
C PRO A 85 -13.92 -0.65 1.56
N LEU A 86 -13.86 -1.45 0.50
CA LEU A 86 -15.01 -2.23 0.01
C LEU A 86 -15.29 -3.44 0.92
N ASP A 87 -14.25 -4.04 1.48
CA ASP A 87 -14.39 -5.10 2.48
C ASP A 87 -15.07 -4.58 3.74
N PHE A 88 -14.66 -3.41 4.22
CA PHE A 88 -15.33 -2.73 5.34
C PHE A 88 -16.83 -2.49 5.10
N LEU A 89 -17.22 -2.19 3.87
CA LEU A 89 -18.62 -2.02 3.49
C LEU A 89 -19.42 -3.34 3.48
N GLY A 90 -18.80 -4.48 3.75
CA GLY A 90 -19.45 -5.78 3.85
C GLY A 90 -19.52 -6.55 2.54
N MET A 91 -18.70 -6.18 1.55
CA MET A 91 -18.66 -6.90 0.28
C MET A 91 -17.97 -8.27 0.39
N GLY A 92 -17.25 -8.57 1.48
CA GLY A 92 -16.58 -9.87 1.69
C GLY A 92 -15.46 -10.09 0.70
N LEU A 93 -14.33 -9.38 0.91
CA LEU A 93 -13.14 -9.45 0.06
C LEU A 93 -12.28 -10.68 0.40
N SER A 94 -11.92 -11.44 -0.61
CA SER A 94 -10.91 -12.50 -0.53
C SER A 94 -9.98 -12.47 -1.73
N PHE A 95 -8.81 -13.14 -1.62
CA PHE A 95 -7.80 -13.16 -2.66
C PHE A 95 -7.43 -14.61 -3.05
N SER A 96 -7.96 -15.09 -4.22
CA SER A 96 -7.63 -16.44 -4.71
C SER A 96 -7.92 -16.59 -6.21
N PRO A 97 -6.96 -16.42 -7.11
CA PRO A 97 -5.64 -15.78 -7.04
C PRO A 97 -5.69 -14.23 -7.12
N GLY A 98 -6.83 -13.64 -7.40
CA GLY A 98 -7.07 -12.20 -7.43
C GLY A 98 -8.20 -11.81 -6.45
N PRO A 99 -8.59 -10.54 -6.42
CA PRO A 99 -9.66 -10.09 -5.54
C PRO A 99 -11.00 -10.69 -5.99
N ILE A 100 -11.72 -11.24 -5.04
CA ILE A 100 -13.08 -11.82 -5.21
C ILE A 100 -13.96 -11.19 -4.15
N PHE A 101 -15.13 -10.73 -4.54
CA PHE A 101 -16.16 -10.23 -3.65
C PHE A 101 -17.31 -11.22 -3.57
N GLU A 102 -17.77 -11.50 -2.36
CA GLU A 102 -18.92 -12.37 -2.10
C GLU A 102 -20.25 -11.67 -2.40
N ASN A 103 -20.29 -10.36 -2.15
CA ASN A 103 -21.48 -9.54 -2.28
C ASN A 103 -21.28 -8.38 -3.25
N ASN A 104 -22.35 -7.97 -3.92
CA ASN A 104 -22.37 -6.72 -4.67
C ASN A 104 -22.63 -5.53 -3.72
N LEU A 105 -22.07 -4.37 -4.03
CA LEU A 105 -22.31 -3.16 -3.27
C LEU A 105 -23.80 -2.76 -3.33
N SER A 106 -24.41 -2.57 -2.17
CA SER A 106 -25.82 -2.15 -2.05
C SER A 106 -25.94 -0.74 -1.46
N LYS A 107 -27.11 -0.12 -1.62
CA LYS A 107 -27.41 1.17 -1.00
C LYS A 107 -27.43 1.09 0.53
N GLU A 108 -27.89 -0.05 1.06
CA GLU A 108 -27.94 -0.32 2.49
C GLU A 108 -26.53 -0.33 3.08
N MET A 109 -25.57 -0.97 2.43
CA MET A 109 -24.15 -0.98 2.84
C MET A 109 -23.58 0.45 2.87
N LEU A 110 -23.86 1.27 1.86
CA LEU A 110 -23.44 2.66 1.84
C LEU A 110 -24.09 3.51 2.94
N ASN A 111 -25.37 3.27 3.22
CA ASN A 111 -26.10 4.03 4.25
C ASN A 111 -25.68 3.62 5.68
N SER A 112 -25.13 2.44 5.87
CA SER A 112 -24.60 1.97 7.16
C SER A 112 -23.16 2.42 7.45
N TYR A 113 -22.53 3.15 6.51
CA TYR A 113 -21.16 3.62 6.66
C TYR A 113 -21.01 4.55 7.86
N ASN A 114 -20.02 4.27 8.69
CA ASN A 114 -19.61 5.12 9.80
C ASN A 114 -18.10 5.38 9.71
N LEU A 115 -17.70 6.64 9.81
CA LEU A 115 -16.30 7.03 9.64
C LEU A 115 -15.42 6.55 10.81
N ASP A 116 -15.94 6.57 12.04
CA ASP A 116 -15.17 6.13 13.21
C ASP A 116 -14.93 4.62 13.16
N ASP A 117 -15.93 3.85 12.75
CA ASP A 117 -15.80 2.41 12.58
C ASP A 117 -14.82 2.08 11.45
N PHE A 118 -14.86 2.83 10.35
CA PHE A 118 -13.89 2.69 9.26
C PHE A 118 -12.47 3.01 9.73
N THR A 119 -12.30 4.08 10.48
CA THR A 119 -10.99 4.46 11.04
C THR A 119 -10.43 3.35 11.94
N ASN A 120 -11.28 2.75 12.78
CA ASN A 120 -10.89 1.61 13.60
C ASN A 120 -10.53 0.38 12.75
N TYR A 121 -11.30 0.11 11.69
CA TYR A 121 -11.05 -1.01 10.79
C TYR A 121 -9.69 -0.91 10.10
N ILE A 122 -9.25 0.28 9.66
CA ILE A 122 -7.99 0.47 8.94
C ILE A 122 -6.78 0.72 9.84
N GLN A 123 -6.89 0.67 11.16
CA GLN A 123 -5.78 0.92 12.10
C GLN A 123 -4.54 0.07 11.83
N PHE A 124 -4.68 -1.10 11.22
CA PHE A 124 -3.54 -1.91 10.82
C PHE A 124 -2.63 -1.20 9.80
N GLN A 125 -3.21 -0.36 8.93
CA GLN A 125 -2.43 0.44 7.97
C GLN A 125 -1.65 1.55 8.68
N ASP A 126 -2.26 2.23 9.65
CA ASP A 126 -1.58 3.27 10.44
C ASP A 126 -0.38 2.68 11.20
N LYS A 127 -0.58 1.54 11.87
CA LYS A 127 0.51 0.82 12.54
C LYS A 127 1.61 0.36 11.59
N SER A 128 1.23 -0.10 10.40
CA SER A 128 2.20 -0.48 9.36
C SER A 128 3.03 0.74 8.93
N LEU A 129 2.40 1.89 8.68
CA LEU A 129 3.08 3.12 8.32
C LEU A 129 4.04 3.60 9.41
N GLU A 130 3.63 3.52 10.68
CA GLU A 130 4.47 3.86 11.82
C GLU A 130 5.71 2.96 11.87
N LEU A 131 5.54 1.64 11.79
CA LEU A 131 6.64 0.68 11.80
C LEU A 131 7.59 0.89 10.61
N ILE A 132 7.05 1.06 9.41
CA ILE A 132 7.86 1.34 8.22
C ILE A 132 8.65 2.63 8.43
N ARG A 133 8.01 3.71 8.92
CA ARG A 133 8.71 4.99 9.11
C ARG A 133 9.79 4.93 10.17
N GLN A 134 9.62 4.13 11.21
CA GLN A 134 10.63 3.92 12.25
C GLN A 134 11.87 3.17 11.73
N ASN A 135 11.68 2.24 10.80
CA ASN A 135 12.74 1.37 10.29
C ASN A 135 13.32 1.85 8.93
N LEU A 136 12.60 2.69 8.19
CA LEU A 136 13.06 3.25 6.93
C LEU A 136 14.04 4.39 7.16
N SER A 137 15.19 4.36 6.46
CA SER A 137 16.18 5.43 6.52
C SER A 137 15.55 6.81 6.23
N LYS A 138 16.05 7.86 6.92
CA LYS A 138 15.50 9.24 6.82
C LYS A 138 15.71 9.89 5.46
N ASP A 139 16.64 9.40 4.67
CA ASP A 139 16.90 9.85 3.32
C ASP A 139 15.98 9.24 2.27
N LYS A 140 15.14 8.27 2.67
CA LYS A 140 14.18 7.60 1.80
C LYS A 140 12.74 8.04 2.07
N SER A 141 11.97 8.17 1.00
CA SER A 141 10.55 8.54 1.08
C SER A 141 9.66 7.31 1.34
N LEU A 142 8.54 7.53 1.99
CA LEU A 142 7.47 6.53 2.11
C LEU A 142 6.25 7.01 1.32
N ILE A 143 5.78 6.17 0.41
CA ILE A 143 4.62 6.43 -0.45
C ILE A 143 3.45 5.61 0.06
N GLY A 144 2.35 6.29 0.42
CA GLY A 144 1.03 5.69 0.55
C GLY A 144 0.25 5.78 -0.76
N PHE A 145 -0.81 5.01 -0.90
CA PHE A 145 -1.67 5.05 -2.08
C PHE A 145 -3.13 4.81 -1.69
N VAL A 146 -4.03 5.31 -2.53
CA VAL A 146 -5.47 5.11 -2.40
C VAL A 146 -6.07 4.79 -3.76
N GLY A 147 -7.16 4.03 -3.80
CA GLY A 147 -7.93 3.82 -5.01
C GLY A 147 -8.66 5.10 -5.43
N GLY A 148 -8.49 5.55 -6.66
CA GLY A 148 -9.36 6.58 -7.22
C GLY A 148 -10.82 6.07 -7.30
N PRO A 149 -11.85 6.94 -7.21
CA PRO A 149 -13.26 6.52 -7.10
C PRO A 149 -13.72 5.54 -8.21
N ILE A 150 -13.21 5.69 -9.43
CA ILE A 150 -13.56 4.83 -10.57
C ILE A 150 -12.98 3.42 -10.40
N THR A 151 -11.81 3.27 -9.78
CA THR A 151 -11.16 1.96 -9.62
C THR A 151 -11.97 1.02 -8.73
N PRO A 152 -12.38 1.38 -7.51
CA PRO A 152 -13.30 0.56 -6.72
C PRO A 152 -14.63 0.29 -7.41
N VAL A 153 -15.23 1.29 -8.09
CA VAL A 153 -16.47 1.11 -8.84
C VAL A 153 -16.33 0.04 -9.94
N SER A 154 -15.19 -0.01 -10.61
CA SER A 154 -14.93 -1.04 -11.62
C SER A 154 -14.96 -2.45 -11.04
N TYR A 155 -14.46 -2.65 -9.83
CA TYR A 155 -14.52 -3.94 -9.13
C TYR A 155 -15.92 -4.29 -8.61
N THR A 156 -16.77 -3.29 -8.37
CA THR A 156 -18.11 -3.50 -7.83
C THR A 156 -19.18 -3.73 -8.90
N HIS A 157 -18.96 -3.26 -10.12
CA HIS A 157 -19.97 -3.23 -11.20
C HIS A 157 -19.53 -3.88 -12.50
N LEU A 158 -18.23 -4.06 -12.70
CA LEU A 158 -17.68 -4.62 -13.93
C LEU A 158 -16.95 -5.92 -13.61
N THR A 159 -17.30 -6.99 -14.32
CA THR A 159 -16.44 -8.17 -14.40
C THR A 159 -15.21 -7.81 -15.25
N LEU A 160 -14.24 -7.17 -14.62
CA LEU A 160 -12.95 -6.96 -15.26
C LEU A 160 -12.28 -8.33 -15.44
N PRO A 161 -11.82 -8.69 -16.63
CA PRO A 161 -10.96 -9.85 -16.79
C PRO A 161 -9.67 -9.57 -16.02
N THR A 162 -9.59 -10.07 -14.80
CA THR A 162 -8.37 -9.99 -13.95
C THR A 162 -7.30 -11.00 -14.40
N ILE A 163 -7.34 -11.42 -15.66
CA ILE A 163 -6.27 -12.19 -16.25
C ILE A 163 -5.15 -11.21 -16.64
N LEU A 164 -4.43 -10.75 -15.67
CA LEU A 164 -3.07 -10.29 -15.91
C LEU A 164 -2.19 -11.53 -16.04
N LEU A 165 -2.13 -12.03 -17.27
CA LEU A 165 -1.03 -12.85 -17.71
C LEU A 165 0.23 -11.95 -17.74
N VAL A 166 1.03 -12.01 -16.68
CA VAL A 166 2.41 -11.53 -16.65
C VAL A 166 3.24 -12.67 -16.08
#